data_3cefc9278226ccb461796adcfbbbba63
#
_entry.id   3cefc9278226ccb461796adcfbbbba63
#
_cell.length_a   1.000
_cell.length_b   1.000
_cell.length_c   1.000
_cell.angle_alpha   90.00
_cell.angle_beta   90.00
_cell.angle_gamma   90.00
#
_symmetry.space_group_name_H-M   'P 1'
#
loop_
_entity.id
_entity.type
_entity.pdbx_description
1 polymer ?
#
loop_
_entity_poly.entity_id
_entity_poly.type
_entity_poly.pdbx_seq_one_letter_code
_entity_poly.pdbx_strand_id
1 'polypeptide(L)'
;TSLPTEPETPTMKKLIITLIAALGFVTGAQAAGGGIAWDKAPNKVNDLAALQNGAKLFVNYCLNCHSAAFMRYNRLADIGLTEQQIKDNLLFATDKVGNTMQAAIDPKQAKEWFGANPPDLTLVARSRAGHGGTGADYLYTYLRTYYRDDTKATGWNNLVFPSVGMPHVLWELQGDRRPVFEEVMQHGHKVEVLKGWNQLTPGTLTPLQYDQAVGDLVAYMQWMAEPAQGTRVRIGVWVLLFLGLFTIVAWRLNAAFWKDVK
;
A
#
# COMPACT_ATOMS: atom_id res chain seq x y z
N THR A 1 -65.66 0.05 -1.86
CA THR A 1 -64.57 -0.94 -2.08
C THR A 1 -63.70 -0.44 -3.22
N SER A 2 -62.61 0.26 -2.87
CA SER A 2 -61.59 0.73 -3.79
C SER A 2 -60.63 -0.42 -4.09
N LEU A 3 -60.42 -0.74 -5.37
CA LEU A 3 -59.45 -1.70 -5.83
C LEU A 3 -58.02 -1.19 -5.56
N PRO A 4 -57.06 -2.06 -5.20
CA PRO A 4 -55.69 -1.67 -5.02
C PRO A 4 -55.06 -1.36 -6.38
N THR A 5 -54.36 -0.22 -6.48
CA THR A 5 -53.61 0.19 -7.67
C THR A 5 -52.38 -0.73 -7.83
N GLU A 6 -52.24 -1.35 -8.99
CA GLU A 6 -51.05 -2.13 -9.35
C GLU A 6 -49.76 -1.27 -9.29
N PRO A 7 -48.64 -1.82 -8.77
CA PRO A 7 -47.38 -1.10 -8.76
C PRO A 7 -46.84 -0.91 -10.19
N GLU A 8 -46.70 0.34 -10.63
CA GLU A 8 -46.09 0.68 -11.90
C GLU A 8 -44.64 0.14 -11.98
N THR A 9 -44.34 -0.71 -12.93
CA THR A 9 -42.99 -1.14 -13.23
C THR A 9 -42.15 0.05 -13.72
N PRO A 10 -40.99 0.33 -13.10
CA PRO A 10 -40.19 1.48 -13.47
C PRO A 10 -39.71 1.35 -14.93
N THR A 11 -40.01 2.33 -15.75
CA THR A 11 -39.53 2.36 -17.15
C THR A 11 -38.02 2.44 -17.17
N MET A 12 -37.37 1.78 -18.16
CA MET A 12 -35.91 1.70 -18.31
C MET A 12 -35.21 3.09 -18.21
N LYS A 13 -35.89 4.16 -18.65
CA LYS A 13 -35.41 5.57 -18.48
C LYS A 13 -35.32 5.98 -17.01
N LYS A 14 -36.28 5.62 -16.17
CA LYS A 14 -36.28 5.92 -14.72
C LYS A 14 -35.15 5.14 -14.02
N LEU A 15 -34.91 3.88 -14.39
CA LEU A 15 -33.79 3.06 -13.88
C LEU A 15 -32.42 3.64 -14.24
N ILE A 16 -32.22 4.10 -15.48
CA ILE A 16 -30.96 4.73 -15.93
C ILE A 16 -30.73 6.04 -15.18
N ILE A 17 -31.75 6.88 -15.02
CA ILE A 17 -31.64 8.15 -14.29
C ILE A 17 -31.31 7.91 -12.81
N THR A 18 -31.93 6.90 -12.20
CA THR A 18 -31.63 6.53 -10.80
C THR A 18 -30.20 5.99 -10.64
N LEU A 19 -29.72 5.21 -11.61
CA LEU A 19 -28.33 4.69 -11.63
C LEU A 19 -27.30 5.83 -11.80
N ILE A 20 -27.58 6.80 -12.67
CA ILE A 20 -26.73 7.98 -12.88
C ILE A 20 -26.74 8.88 -11.63
N ALA A 21 -27.90 9.07 -11.01
CA ALA A 21 -28.02 9.83 -9.77
C ALA A 21 -27.28 9.13 -8.60
N ALA A 22 -27.38 7.80 -8.50
CA ALA A 22 -26.66 7.02 -7.48
C ALA A 22 -25.11 7.07 -7.68
N LEU A 23 -24.63 7.07 -8.91
CA LEU A 23 -23.22 7.25 -9.25
C LEU A 23 -22.70 8.67 -8.98
N GLY A 24 -23.56 9.69 -9.05
CA GLY A 24 -23.20 11.10 -8.78
C GLY A 24 -23.08 11.44 -7.28
N PHE A 25 -23.57 10.61 -6.36
CA PHE A 25 -23.51 10.84 -4.92
C PHE A 25 -22.31 10.20 -4.21
N VAL A 26 -21.37 9.59 -4.94
CA VAL A 26 -20.09 9.10 -4.36
C VAL A 26 -19.06 10.25 -4.28
N THR A 27 -19.48 11.45 -3.90
CA THR A 27 -18.56 12.52 -3.49
C THR A 27 -18.21 12.30 -2.03
N GLY A 28 -16.96 11.86 -1.84
CA GLY A 28 -16.31 11.47 -0.63
C GLY A 28 -16.73 12.18 0.65
N ALA A 29 -17.28 11.44 1.58
CA ALA A 29 -17.15 11.76 2.98
C ALA A 29 -15.68 11.62 3.35
N GLN A 30 -14.92 12.71 3.25
CA GLN A 30 -13.60 12.80 3.87
C GLN A 30 -13.86 12.88 5.38
N ALA A 31 -13.74 11.76 6.06
CA ALA A 31 -13.69 11.75 7.51
C ALA A 31 -12.42 12.54 7.91
N ALA A 32 -12.61 13.66 8.56
CA ALA A 32 -11.57 14.43 9.21
C ALA A 32 -11.05 13.63 10.43
N GLY A 33 -10.28 12.58 10.17
CA GLY A 33 -9.44 11.94 11.16
C GLY A 33 -8.22 12.85 11.36
N GLY A 34 -8.00 13.35 12.58
CA GLY A 34 -6.90 14.24 12.93
C GLY A 34 -5.52 13.57 12.87
N GLY A 35 -5.12 13.11 11.70
CA GLY A 35 -3.83 12.53 11.40
C GLY A 35 -3.15 13.27 10.24
N ILE A 36 -1.82 13.12 10.16
CA ILE A 36 -1.06 13.67 9.02
C ILE A 36 -1.57 13.09 7.70
N ALA A 37 -1.70 13.95 6.69
CA ALA A 37 -2.03 13.51 5.34
C ALA A 37 -0.93 12.58 4.80
N TRP A 38 -1.32 11.49 4.13
CA TRP A 38 -0.35 10.58 3.55
C TRP A 38 0.19 11.12 2.23
N ASP A 39 1.51 11.09 2.09
CA ASP A 39 2.18 11.41 0.85
C ASP A 39 1.88 10.34 -0.21
N LYS A 40 1.75 10.74 -1.46
CA LYS A 40 1.56 9.80 -2.55
C LYS A 40 2.87 9.07 -2.86
N ALA A 41 2.83 7.74 -2.73
CA ALA A 41 3.94 6.89 -3.11
C ALA A 41 4.21 6.99 -4.63
N PRO A 42 5.49 7.10 -5.06
CA PRO A 42 5.81 7.05 -6.47
C PRO A 42 5.36 5.73 -7.10
N ASN A 43 4.69 5.80 -8.24
CA ASN A 43 4.23 4.60 -8.95
C ASN A 43 5.39 3.96 -9.74
N LYS A 44 6.15 3.10 -9.08
CA LYS A 44 7.32 2.40 -9.65
C LYS A 44 7.14 0.88 -9.71
N VAL A 45 5.92 0.37 -9.57
CA VAL A 45 5.63 -1.08 -9.51
C VAL A 45 6.01 -1.84 -10.80
N ASN A 46 6.20 -1.14 -11.91
CA ASN A 46 6.67 -1.69 -13.18
C ASN A 46 8.11 -1.27 -13.55
N ASP A 47 8.80 -0.56 -12.67
CA ASP A 47 10.20 -0.16 -12.86
C ASP A 47 11.12 -1.24 -12.25
N LEU A 48 11.74 -2.05 -13.11
CA LEU A 48 12.57 -3.17 -12.67
C LEU A 48 13.75 -2.72 -11.82
N ALA A 49 14.38 -1.58 -12.15
CA ALA A 49 15.51 -1.06 -11.37
C ALA A 49 15.07 -0.65 -9.96
N ALA A 50 13.91 0.01 -9.85
CA ALA A 50 13.32 0.36 -8.56
C ALA A 50 12.95 -0.89 -7.75
N LEU A 51 12.35 -1.92 -8.39
CA LEU A 51 12.00 -3.17 -7.72
C LEU A 51 13.23 -3.94 -7.23
N GLN A 52 14.29 -3.99 -8.01
CA GLN A 52 15.57 -4.62 -7.62
C GLN A 52 16.22 -3.88 -6.45
N ASN A 53 16.29 -2.55 -6.51
CA ASN A 53 16.78 -1.74 -5.40
C ASN A 53 15.92 -1.88 -4.15
N GLY A 54 14.59 -1.89 -4.31
CA GLY A 54 13.63 -2.15 -3.23
C GLY A 54 13.81 -3.52 -2.60
N ALA A 55 14.03 -4.58 -3.39
CA ALA A 55 14.33 -5.92 -2.90
C ALA A 55 15.61 -5.96 -2.06
N LYS A 56 16.67 -5.27 -2.54
CA LYS A 56 17.93 -5.11 -1.79
C LYS A 56 17.69 -4.44 -0.44
N LEU A 57 16.96 -3.32 -0.42
CA LEU A 57 16.64 -2.61 0.83
C LEU A 57 15.80 -3.47 1.77
N PHE A 58 14.80 -4.19 1.23
CA PHE A 58 13.95 -5.08 2.02
C PHE A 58 14.76 -6.18 2.71
N VAL A 59 15.61 -6.87 1.98
CA VAL A 59 16.41 -7.97 2.52
C VAL A 59 17.41 -7.49 3.57
N ASN A 60 18.00 -6.31 3.37
CA ASN A 60 19.03 -5.80 4.28
C ASN A 60 18.46 -5.10 5.53
N TYR A 61 17.30 -4.44 5.45
CA TYR A 61 16.78 -3.63 6.54
C TYR A 61 15.50 -4.19 7.18
N CYS A 62 14.69 -4.98 6.46
CA CYS A 62 13.39 -5.43 6.95
C CYS A 62 13.39 -6.91 7.34
N LEU A 63 14.03 -7.76 6.54
CA LEU A 63 13.94 -9.22 6.65
C LEU A 63 14.58 -9.78 7.92
N ASN A 64 15.44 -9.03 8.59
CA ASN A 64 16.00 -9.44 9.87
C ASN A 64 14.93 -9.63 10.95
N CYS A 65 13.87 -8.81 10.92
CA CYS A 65 12.80 -8.80 11.90
C CYS A 65 11.44 -9.19 11.32
N HIS A 66 11.19 -8.92 10.04
CA HIS A 66 9.91 -9.14 9.38
C HIS A 66 10.01 -10.24 8.33
N SER A 67 9.25 -11.30 8.49
CA SER A 67 9.09 -12.28 7.41
C SER A 67 8.26 -11.72 6.24
N ALA A 68 8.50 -12.26 5.06
CA ALA A 68 7.60 -12.24 3.92
C ALA A 68 7.30 -13.72 3.58
N ALA A 69 6.54 -14.38 4.46
CA ALA A 69 6.38 -15.82 4.50
C ALA A 69 5.67 -16.41 3.27
N PHE A 70 4.99 -15.60 2.49
CA PHE A 70 4.33 -16.01 1.24
C PHE A 70 5.13 -15.65 -0.01
N MET A 71 6.32 -15.01 0.15
CA MET A 71 7.23 -14.68 -0.94
C MET A 71 8.41 -15.65 -0.94
N ARG A 72 8.69 -16.25 -2.09
CA ARG A 72 9.88 -17.10 -2.29
C ARG A 72 10.97 -16.29 -2.97
N TYR A 73 12.25 -16.58 -2.67
CA TYR A 73 13.38 -15.90 -3.29
C TYR A 73 13.43 -16.08 -4.82
N ASN A 74 13.04 -17.27 -5.34
CA ASN A 74 13.02 -17.50 -6.79
C ASN A 74 12.05 -16.57 -7.56
N ARG A 75 11.04 -15.97 -6.87
CA ARG A 75 10.16 -15.00 -7.49
C ARG A 75 10.86 -13.68 -7.84
N LEU A 76 12.03 -13.43 -7.28
CA LEU A 76 12.86 -12.27 -7.68
C LEU A 76 13.33 -12.37 -9.13
N ALA A 77 13.25 -13.54 -9.77
CA ALA A 77 13.44 -13.67 -11.21
C ALA A 77 12.39 -12.91 -12.02
N ASP A 78 11.18 -12.73 -11.50
CA ASP A 78 10.10 -11.98 -12.15
C ASP A 78 10.42 -10.48 -12.29
N ILE A 79 11.35 -9.96 -11.47
CA ILE A 79 11.86 -8.60 -11.56
C ILE A 79 13.22 -8.51 -12.24
N GLY A 80 13.58 -9.54 -13.01
CA GLY A 80 14.76 -9.56 -13.88
C GLY A 80 16.08 -9.97 -13.24
N LEU A 81 16.07 -10.52 -12.01
CA LEU A 81 17.29 -11.06 -11.38
C LEU A 81 17.53 -12.51 -11.81
N THR A 82 18.78 -12.85 -12.11
CA THR A 82 19.18 -14.23 -12.32
C THR A 82 19.27 -14.98 -10.97
N GLU A 83 19.14 -16.31 -11.00
CA GLU A 83 19.28 -17.13 -9.80
C GLU A 83 20.64 -16.91 -9.11
N GLN A 84 21.71 -16.74 -9.88
CA GLN A 84 23.03 -16.45 -9.34
C GLN A 84 23.08 -15.10 -8.62
N GLN A 85 22.48 -14.05 -9.21
CA GLN A 85 22.41 -12.73 -8.58
C GLN A 85 21.61 -12.77 -7.27
N ILE A 86 20.54 -13.56 -7.24
CA ILE A 86 19.73 -13.76 -6.02
C ILE A 86 20.56 -14.43 -4.94
N LYS A 87 21.29 -15.53 -5.28
CA LYS A 87 22.15 -16.27 -4.35
C LYS A 87 23.26 -15.40 -3.78
N ASP A 88 23.93 -14.65 -4.62
CA ASP A 88 25.13 -13.90 -4.24
C ASP A 88 24.79 -12.62 -3.43
N ASN A 89 23.60 -12.03 -3.65
CA ASN A 89 23.32 -10.68 -3.14
C ASN A 89 22.10 -10.58 -2.21
N LEU A 90 21.21 -11.59 -2.17
CA LEU A 90 19.92 -11.46 -1.46
C LEU A 90 19.57 -12.68 -0.60
N LEU A 91 20.26 -13.83 -0.80
CA LEU A 91 19.91 -15.08 -0.13
C LEU A 91 20.71 -15.26 1.17
N PHE A 92 20.45 -14.42 2.18
CA PHE A 92 21.21 -14.45 3.44
C PHE A 92 20.59 -15.34 4.53
N ALA A 93 19.30 -15.60 4.48
CA ALA A 93 18.59 -16.31 5.53
C ALA A 93 18.39 -17.83 5.24
N THR A 94 18.83 -18.32 4.08
CA THR A 94 18.66 -19.73 3.65
C THR A 94 19.60 -20.07 2.50
N ASP A 95 19.79 -21.37 2.23
CA ASP A 95 20.65 -21.86 1.13
C ASP A 95 19.87 -22.15 -0.16
N LYS A 96 18.53 -22.07 -0.15
CA LYS A 96 17.70 -22.47 -1.30
C LYS A 96 16.79 -21.34 -1.77
N VAL A 97 16.93 -20.94 -3.02
CA VAL A 97 16.08 -19.92 -3.66
C VAL A 97 14.58 -20.30 -3.69
N GLY A 98 14.25 -21.59 -3.58
CA GLY A 98 12.87 -22.04 -3.48
C GLY A 98 12.21 -21.80 -2.12
N ASN A 99 12.99 -21.46 -1.09
CA ASN A 99 12.45 -21.17 0.25
C ASN A 99 11.77 -19.80 0.28
N THR A 100 10.85 -19.66 1.25
CA THR A 100 10.20 -18.37 1.53
C THR A 100 11.13 -17.44 2.33
N MET A 101 10.87 -16.14 2.27
CA MET A 101 11.62 -15.12 3.00
C MET A 101 11.20 -15.11 4.46
N GLN A 102 11.95 -15.79 5.31
CA GLN A 102 11.70 -15.87 6.75
C GLN A 102 12.64 -14.95 7.50
N ALA A 103 12.13 -14.26 8.53
CA ALA A 103 12.95 -13.47 9.44
C ALA A 103 13.92 -14.36 10.21
N ALA A 104 15.10 -13.84 10.49
CA ALA A 104 16.10 -14.54 11.30
C ALA A 104 15.76 -14.55 12.81
N ILE A 105 14.95 -13.59 13.27
CA ILE A 105 14.57 -13.47 14.68
C ILE A 105 13.57 -14.54 15.09
N ASP A 106 13.78 -15.15 16.27
CA ASP A 106 12.80 -16.04 16.88
C ASP A 106 11.58 -15.26 17.37
N PRO A 107 10.32 -15.69 17.07
CA PRO A 107 9.11 -14.99 17.46
C PRO A 107 8.94 -14.77 18.97
N LYS A 108 9.45 -15.68 19.83
CA LYS A 108 9.38 -15.54 21.28
C LYS A 108 10.35 -14.44 21.75
N GLN A 109 11.57 -14.46 21.22
CA GLN A 109 12.56 -13.42 21.50
C GLN A 109 12.10 -12.05 21.00
N ALA A 110 11.49 -12.00 19.79
CA ALA A 110 10.93 -10.75 19.28
C ALA A 110 9.86 -10.16 20.20
N LYS A 111 8.97 -11.00 20.74
CA LYS A 111 7.95 -10.58 21.69
C LYS A 111 8.55 -10.11 23.02
N GLU A 112 9.62 -10.74 23.47
CA GLU A 112 10.33 -10.36 24.69
C GLU A 112 11.04 -9.00 24.51
N TRP A 113 11.71 -8.79 23.37
CA TRP A 113 12.50 -7.58 23.13
C TRP A 113 11.68 -6.36 22.72
N PHE A 114 10.60 -6.57 21.94
CA PHE A 114 9.81 -5.48 21.35
C PHE A 114 8.39 -5.37 21.92
N GLY A 115 8.00 -6.29 22.82
CA GLY A 115 6.63 -6.36 23.35
C GLY A 115 5.62 -6.99 22.38
N ALA A 116 5.98 -7.17 21.10
CA ALA A 116 5.15 -7.76 20.06
C ALA A 116 6.00 -8.43 18.98
N ASN A 117 5.41 -9.40 18.27
CA ASN A 117 6.06 -9.95 17.08
C ASN A 117 5.95 -8.96 15.91
N PRO A 118 7.06 -8.67 15.20
CA PRO A 118 6.99 -7.92 13.96
C PRO A 118 6.03 -8.62 12.97
N PRO A 119 5.09 -7.87 12.36
CA PRO A 119 4.14 -8.48 11.43
C PRO A 119 4.82 -8.95 10.15
N ASP A 120 4.23 -9.97 9.50
CA ASP A 120 4.61 -10.37 8.15
C ASP A 120 4.34 -9.25 7.15
N LEU A 121 5.29 -8.98 6.25
CA LEU A 121 5.21 -7.87 5.31
C LEU A 121 4.76 -8.28 3.90
N THR A 122 4.48 -9.55 3.63
CA THR A 122 4.10 -10.01 2.29
C THR A 122 2.95 -9.19 1.70
N LEU A 123 1.90 -8.94 2.50
CA LEU A 123 0.69 -8.24 2.05
C LEU A 123 0.54 -6.84 2.65
N VAL A 124 1.58 -6.30 3.28
CA VAL A 124 1.49 -5.03 4.04
C VAL A 124 1.04 -3.86 3.17
N ALA A 125 1.50 -3.77 1.93
CA ALA A 125 1.10 -2.72 0.98
C ALA A 125 -0.39 -2.79 0.56
N ARG A 126 -1.07 -3.89 0.85
CA ARG A 126 -2.52 -4.04 0.66
C ARG A 126 -3.29 -3.85 1.96
N SER A 127 -2.82 -4.46 3.05
CA SER A 127 -3.50 -4.45 4.35
C SER A 127 -3.51 -3.08 5.03
N ARG A 128 -2.59 -2.18 4.66
CA ARG A 128 -2.50 -0.82 5.21
C ARG A 128 -3.24 0.24 4.39
N ALA A 129 -4.03 -0.15 3.39
CA ALA A 129 -4.94 0.79 2.74
C ALA A 129 -6.01 1.29 3.72
N GLY A 130 -6.38 2.56 3.61
CA GLY A 130 -7.34 3.18 4.51
C GLY A 130 -7.85 4.52 3.99
N HIS A 131 -8.45 5.31 4.86
CA HIS A 131 -9.04 6.61 4.50
C HIS A 131 -8.00 7.62 3.96
N GLY A 132 -6.72 7.52 4.34
CA GLY A 132 -5.66 8.41 3.86
C GLY A 132 -5.14 8.08 2.46
N GLY A 133 -5.44 6.89 1.92
CA GLY A 133 -4.96 6.46 0.61
C GLY A 133 -4.67 4.96 0.52
N THR A 134 -3.79 4.61 -0.42
CA THR A 134 -3.33 3.22 -0.60
C THR A 134 -2.39 2.78 0.51
N GLY A 135 -2.21 1.46 0.66
CA GLY A 135 -1.21 0.95 1.60
C GLY A 135 0.23 1.33 1.21
N ALA A 136 0.49 1.57 -0.08
CA ALA A 136 1.76 2.13 -0.53
C ALA A 136 1.96 3.59 -0.04
N ASP A 137 0.91 4.42 -0.13
CA ASP A 137 0.94 5.80 0.40
C ASP A 137 1.21 5.80 1.92
N TYR A 138 0.54 4.88 2.65
CA TYR A 138 0.79 4.69 4.08
C TYR A 138 2.26 4.36 4.37
N LEU A 139 2.80 3.32 3.72
CA LEU A 139 4.16 2.85 3.94
C LEU A 139 5.20 3.92 3.56
N TYR A 140 4.97 4.62 2.46
CA TYR A 140 5.84 5.70 2.00
C TYR A 140 5.88 6.85 3.02
N THR A 141 4.72 7.26 3.52
CA THR A 141 4.64 8.30 4.56
C THR A 141 5.21 7.80 5.88
N TYR A 142 4.86 6.57 6.29
CA TYR A 142 5.32 5.97 7.54
C TYR A 142 6.85 5.92 7.61
N LEU A 143 7.53 5.38 6.60
CA LEU A 143 9.00 5.26 6.60
C LEU A 143 9.70 6.61 6.50
N ARG A 144 9.03 7.64 5.97
CA ARG A 144 9.55 9.00 5.82
C ARG A 144 9.20 9.95 6.97
N THR A 145 8.47 9.51 7.98
CA THR A 145 8.02 10.37 9.08
C THR A 145 8.51 9.93 10.46
N TYR A 146 9.55 9.10 10.49
CA TYR A 146 10.29 8.82 11.70
C TYR A 146 11.09 10.03 12.19
N TYR A 147 11.17 10.18 13.52
CA TYR A 147 11.94 11.25 14.17
C TYR A 147 12.45 10.81 15.53
N ARG A 148 13.48 11.52 16.04
CA ARG A 148 14.01 11.33 17.38
C ARG A 148 13.06 11.84 18.45
N ASP A 149 12.74 10.98 19.41
CA ASP A 149 11.91 11.27 20.55
C ASP A 149 12.46 10.56 21.78
N ASP A 150 13.22 11.31 22.59
CA ASP A 150 13.92 10.79 23.77
C ASP A 150 12.95 10.35 24.89
N THR A 151 11.65 10.64 24.75
CA THR A 151 10.61 10.16 25.68
C THR A 151 10.16 8.73 25.41
N LYS A 152 10.56 8.15 24.27
CA LYS A 152 10.18 6.79 23.85
C LYS A 152 11.29 5.80 24.16
N ALA A 153 10.92 4.58 24.56
CA ALA A 153 11.87 3.52 24.92
C ALA A 153 12.85 3.18 23.78
N THR A 154 12.41 3.28 22.52
CA THR A 154 13.26 3.06 21.35
C THR A 154 14.08 4.29 20.95
N GLY A 155 13.85 5.46 21.56
CA GLY A 155 14.40 6.75 21.13
C GLY A 155 13.79 7.30 19.84
N TRP A 156 12.72 6.67 19.31
CA TRP A 156 12.08 7.01 18.04
C TRP A 156 10.57 7.12 18.17
N ASN A 157 10.01 8.01 17.38
CA ASN A 157 8.56 8.14 17.20
C ASN A 157 8.22 8.36 15.72
N ASN A 158 6.93 8.34 15.37
CA ASN A 158 6.47 8.44 14.00
C ASN A 158 5.21 9.30 13.92
N LEU A 159 5.10 10.15 12.90
CA LEU A 159 3.95 11.06 12.75
C LEU A 159 2.68 10.34 12.28
N VAL A 160 2.81 9.26 11.50
CA VAL A 160 1.67 8.48 11.00
C VAL A 160 1.19 7.47 12.05
N PHE A 161 2.11 6.96 12.85
CA PHE A 161 1.82 6.00 13.91
C PHE A 161 2.48 6.42 15.22
N PRO A 162 1.87 7.36 15.96
CA PRO A 162 2.40 7.85 17.22
C PRO A 162 2.63 6.72 18.24
N SER A 163 3.70 6.85 19.00
CA SER A 163 4.16 5.84 19.98
C SER A 163 4.47 4.48 19.35
N VAL A 164 5.05 4.49 18.15
CA VAL A 164 5.47 3.29 17.43
C VAL A 164 6.48 2.47 18.23
N GLY A 165 6.25 1.16 18.34
CA GLY A 165 7.20 0.24 18.97
C GLY A 165 8.37 -0.16 18.06
N MET A 166 8.21 -0.08 16.74
CA MET A 166 9.27 -0.36 15.77
C MET A 166 10.30 0.77 15.78
N PRO A 167 11.60 0.48 15.98
CA PRO A 167 12.65 1.48 15.86
C PRO A 167 12.80 1.93 14.39
N HIS A 168 13.43 3.09 14.19
CA HIS A 168 13.72 3.57 12.84
C HIS A 168 14.90 2.80 12.22
N VAL A 169 14.60 1.73 11.46
CA VAL A 169 15.65 0.85 10.88
C VAL A 169 16.45 1.51 9.75
N LEU A 170 15.93 2.58 9.15
CA LEU A 170 16.59 3.32 8.06
C LEU A 170 17.30 4.59 8.54
N TRP A 171 17.56 4.71 9.86
CA TRP A 171 18.15 5.92 10.45
C TRP A 171 19.52 6.29 9.85
N GLU A 172 20.33 5.31 9.54
CA GLU A 172 21.64 5.52 8.91
C GLU A 172 21.52 6.19 7.52
N LEU A 173 20.48 5.82 6.77
CA LEU A 173 20.20 6.41 5.47
C LEU A 173 19.61 7.83 5.59
N GLN A 174 18.71 8.05 6.56
CA GLN A 174 17.98 9.31 6.73
C GLN A 174 18.74 10.34 7.58
N GLY A 175 19.50 9.88 8.57
CA GLY A 175 20.01 10.71 9.67
C GLY A 175 18.94 10.97 10.75
N ASP A 176 19.37 11.56 11.84
CA ASP A 176 18.50 11.93 12.94
C ASP A 176 17.85 13.29 12.68
N ARG A 177 16.55 13.40 12.97
CA ARG A 177 15.80 14.65 12.80
C ARG A 177 14.66 14.78 13.79
N ARG A 178 14.16 16.00 13.97
CA ARG A 178 12.95 16.31 14.74
C ARG A 178 11.96 17.11 13.90
N PRO A 179 10.64 16.90 14.06
CA PRO A 179 9.64 17.68 13.35
C PRO A 179 9.60 19.12 13.88
N VAL A 180 9.34 20.06 13.00
CA VAL A 180 9.04 21.47 13.31
C VAL A 180 7.57 21.67 12.96
N PHE A 181 6.76 22.01 13.98
CA PHE A 181 5.34 22.31 13.81
C PHE A 181 5.09 23.81 13.80
N GLU A 182 4.02 24.19 13.12
CA GLU A 182 3.48 25.55 13.11
C GLU A 182 1.99 25.49 13.44
N GLU A 183 1.55 26.38 14.34
CA GLU A 183 0.13 26.54 14.61
C GLU A 183 -0.54 27.31 13.48
N VAL A 184 -1.54 26.70 12.84
CA VAL A 184 -2.38 27.35 11.83
C VAL A 184 -3.85 27.31 12.24
N MET A 185 -4.60 28.35 11.87
CA MET A 185 -6.05 28.38 12.08
C MET A 185 -6.76 27.62 10.98
N GLN A 186 -7.42 26.51 11.30
CA GLN A 186 -8.27 25.76 10.38
C GLN A 186 -9.69 25.68 10.95
N HIS A 187 -10.67 26.14 10.20
CA HIS A 187 -12.09 26.11 10.60
C HIS A 187 -12.36 26.71 12.01
N GLY A 188 -11.59 27.74 12.40
CA GLY A 188 -11.72 28.41 13.69
C GLY A 188 -11.00 27.72 14.86
N HIS A 189 -10.29 26.62 14.63
CA HIS A 189 -9.48 25.93 15.64
C HIS A 189 -7.99 26.03 15.30
N LYS A 190 -7.15 26.12 16.36
CA LYS A 190 -5.70 26.02 16.21
C LYS A 190 -5.33 24.56 15.97
N VAL A 191 -4.63 24.30 14.88
CA VAL A 191 -4.12 22.98 14.49
C VAL A 191 -2.62 23.08 14.28
N GLU A 192 -1.86 22.15 14.85
CA GLU A 192 -0.44 21.99 14.57
C GLU A 192 -0.24 21.29 13.23
N VAL A 193 0.48 21.93 12.32
CA VAL A 193 0.82 21.39 11.00
C VAL A 193 2.32 21.24 10.89
N LEU A 194 2.78 20.15 10.31
CA LEU A 194 4.20 19.93 10.05
C LEU A 194 4.71 20.97 9.05
N LYS A 195 5.59 21.85 9.51
CA LYS A 195 6.26 22.87 8.68
C LYS A 195 7.49 22.31 7.97
N GLY A 196 8.19 21.37 8.62
CA GLY A 196 9.43 20.80 8.12
C GLY A 196 10.18 19.99 9.13
N TRP A 197 11.45 19.79 8.88
CA TRP A 197 12.34 18.96 9.70
C TRP A 197 13.57 19.74 10.14
N ASN A 198 13.94 19.60 11.40
CA ASN A 198 15.23 20.02 11.89
C ASN A 198 16.17 18.82 11.89
N GLN A 199 17.16 18.80 10.98
CA GLN A 199 18.17 17.75 10.90
C GLN A 199 19.15 17.88 12.05
N LEU A 200 19.32 16.82 12.84
CA LEU A 200 20.24 16.75 13.98
C LEU A 200 21.59 16.17 13.54
N THR A 201 21.57 15.07 12.80
CA THR A 201 22.75 14.45 12.20
C THR A 201 22.45 14.11 10.72
N PRO A 202 23.43 14.27 9.82
CA PRO A 202 23.22 13.87 8.42
C PRO A 202 23.10 12.35 8.29
N GLY A 203 22.28 11.90 7.35
CA GLY A 203 22.28 10.51 6.90
C GLY A 203 23.33 10.26 5.81
N THR A 204 23.48 9.02 5.40
CA THR A 204 24.35 8.65 4.26
C THR A 204 23.73 9.05 2.93
N LEU A 205 22.41 9.29 2.88
CA LEU A 205 21.68 9.75 1.71
C LEU A 205 21.24 11.20 1.90
N THR A 206 21.21 11.95 0.80
CA THR A 206 20.50 13.25 0.80
C THR A 206 19.00 13.02 0.95
N PRO A 207 18.21 14.01 1.40
CA PRO A 207 16.75 13.86 1.54
C PRO A 207 16.07 13.33 0.27
N LEU A 208 16.44 13.82 -0.90
CA LEU A 208 15.89 13.35 -2.17
C LEU A 208 16.26 11.88 -2.46
N GLN A 209 17.52 11.50 -2.21
CA GLN A 209 17.96 10.11 -2.38
C GLN A 209 17.25 9.17 -1.40
N TYR A 210 17.02 9.63 -0.17
CA TYR A 210 16.26 8.87 0.82
C TYR A 210 14.81 8.66 0.37
N ASP A 211 14.16 9.72 -0.12
CA ASP A 211 12.80 9.64 -0.66
C ASP A 211 12.71 8.67 -1.85
N GLN A 212 13.72 8.67 -2.73
CA GLN A 212 13.81 7.73 -3.85
C GLN A 212 13.99 6.29 -3.35
N ALA A 213 14.89 6.06 -2.39
CA ALA A 213 15.16 4.74 -1.82
C ALA A 213 13.91 4.17 -1.11
N VAL A 214 13.20 4.99 -0.34
CA VAL A 214 11.93 4.58 0.28
C VAL A 214 10.86 4.31 -0.79
N GLY A 215 10.81 5.11 -1.86
CA GLY A 215 9.93 4.87 -3.00
C GLY A 215 10.18 3.53 -3.68
N ASP A 216 11.45 3.15 -3.86
CA ASP A 216 11.84 1.86 -4.44
C ASP A 216 11.48 0.70 -3.50
N LEU A 217 11.74 0.85 -2.20
CA LEU A 217 11.37 -0.14 -1.18
C LEU A 217 9.85 -0.37 -1.14
N VAL A 218 9.07 0.71 -1.16
CA VAL A 218 7.61 0.63 -1.16
C VAL A 218 7.08 0.03 -2.46
N ALA A 219 7.67 0.35 -3.61
CA ALA A 219 7.32 -0.27 -4.89
C ALA A 219 7.57 -1.78 -4.88
N TYR A 220 8.69 -2.23 -4.29
CA TYR A 220 8.95 -3.66 -4.10
C TYR A 220 7.90 -4.31 -3.19
N MET A 221 7.56 -3.70 -2.05
CA MET A 221 6.52 -4.24 -1.16
C MET A 221 5.14 -4.25 -1.83
N GLN A 222 4.83 -3.29 -2.68
CA GLN A 222 3.61 -3.25 -3.48
C GLN A 222 3.59 -4.38 -4.52
N TRP A 223 4.69 -4.57 -5.24
CA TRP A 223 4.84 -5.68 -6.18
C TRP A 223 4.76 -7.04 -5.46
N MET A 224 5.46 -7.19 -4.32
CA MET A 224 5.42 -8.41 -3.51
C MET A 224 4.00 -8.77 -3.07
N ALA A 225 3.19 -7.78 -2.71
CA ALA A 225 1.80 -7.99 -2.29
C ALA A 225 0.86 -8.40 -3.44
N GLU A 226 1.21 -8.08 -4.68
CA GLU A 226 0.45 -8.46 -5.89
C GLU A 226 1.34 -8.51 -7.13
N PRO A 227 2.18 -9.55 -7.30
CA PRO A 227 3.08 -9.67 -8.45
C PRO A 227 2.35 -9.70 -9.80
N ALA A 228 1.08 -10.15 -9.81
CA ALA A 228 0.26 -10.23 -11.01
C ALA A 228 -0.50 -8.94 -11.36
N GLN A 229 -0.32 -7.84 -10.62
CA GLN A 229 -1.10 -6.60 -10.78
C GLN A 229 -1.10 -6.08 -12.22
N GLY A 230 0.07 -5.92 -12.82
CA GLY A 230 0.18 -5.43 -14.20
C GLY A 230 -0.46 -6.35 -15.22
N THR A 231 -0.28 -7.66 -15.06
CA THR A 231 -0.91 -8.68 -15.92
C THR A 231 -2.42 -8.70 -15.75
N ARG A 232 -2.92 -8.61 -14.51
CA ARG A 232 -4.36 -8.58 -14.21
C ARG A 232 -5.04 -7.37 -14.85
N VAL A 233 -4.45 -6.19 -14.76
CA VAL A 233 -5.01 -4.97 -15.38
C VAL A 233 -5.09 -5.13 -16.90
N ARG A 234 -4.02 -5.61 -17.54
CA ARG A 234 -3.99 -5.83 -18.99
C ARG A 234 -5.01 -6.86 -19.46
N ILE A 235 -5.10 -8.02 -18.78
CA ILE A 235 -6.10 -9.06 -19.09
C ILE A 235 -7.50 -8.54 -18.80
N GLY A 236 -7.70 -7.78 -17.72
CA GLY A 236 -8.99 -7.22 -17.32
C GLY A 236 -9.65 -6.39 -18.40
N VAL A 237 -8.90 -5.63 -19.19
CA VAL A 237 -9.43 -4.88 -20.34
C VAL A 237 -10.05 -5.82 -21.37
N TRP A 238 -9.35 -6.89 -21.74
CA TRP A 238 -9.87 -7.88 -22.69
C TRP A 238 -11.10 -8.62 -22.16
N VAL A 239 -11.09 -8.97 -20.87
CA VAL A 239 -12.24 -9.60 -20.20
C VAL A 239 -13.47 -8.69 -20.24
N LEU A 240 -13.31 -7.39 -19.94
CA LEU A 240 -14.42 -6.43 -20.00
C LEU A 240 -14.96 -6.25 -21.42
N LEU A 241 -14.10 -6.19 -22.42
CA LEU A 241 -14.53 -6.14 -23.84
C LEU A 241 -15.30 -7.39 -24.23
N PHE A 242 -14.82 -8.58 -23.86
CA PHE A 242 -15.52 -9.84 -24.11
C PHE A 242 -16.88 -9.87 -23.41
N LEU A 243 -16.93 -9.53 -22.12
CA LEU A 243 -18.18 -9.52 -21.35
C LEU A 243 -19.17 -8.49 -21.90
N GLY A 244 -18.71 -7.33 -22.37
CA GLY A 244 -19.55 -6.33 -23.01
C GLY A 244 -20.21 -6.89 -24.28
N LEU A 245 -19.42 -7.50 -25.18
CA LEU A 245 -19.94 -8.15 -26.41
C LEU A 245 -20.89 -9.30 -26.05
N PHE A 246 -20.50 -10.17 -25.13
CA PHE A 246 -21.31 -11.29 -24.66
C PHE A 246 -22.66 -10.83 -24.10
N THR A 247 -22.67 -9.75 -23.32
CA THR A 247 -23.89 -9.17 -22.75
C THR A 247 -24.83 -8.69 -23.85
N ILE A 248 -24.31 -8.05 -24.92
CA ILE A 248 -25.13 -7.60 -26.04
C ILE A 248 -25.78 -8.80 -26.71
N VAL A 249 -25.01 -9.87 -26.99
CA VAL A 249 -25.52 -11.09 -27.62
C VAL A 249 -26.57 -11.77 -26.72
N ALA A 250 -26.28 -11.93 -25.46
CA ALA A 250 -27.21 -12.53 -24.47
C ALA A 250 -28.49 -11.71 -24.35
N TRP A 251 -28.39 -10.38 -24.33
CA TRP A 251 -29.58 -9.51 -24.33
C TRP A 251 -30.41 -9.64 -25.59
N ARG A 252 -29.78 -9.68 -26.76
CA ARG A 252 -30.48 -9.92 -28.05
C ARG A 252 -31.15 -11.29 -28.08
N LEU A 253 -30.49 -12.32 -27.59
CA LEU A 253 -31.03 -13.66 -27.47
C LEU A 253 -32.23 -13.68 -26.51
N ASN A 254 -32.12 -13.11 -25.36
CA ASN A 254 -33.21 -12.99 -24.40
C ASN A 254 -34.42 -12.27 -25.01
N ALA A 255 -34.22 -11.15 -25.70
CA ALA A 255 -35.27 -10.41 -26.37
C ALA A 255 -35.95 -11.26 -27.49
N ALA A 256 -35.19 -12.10 -28.20
CA ALA A 256 -35.74 -12.99 -29.23
C ALA A 256 -36.62 -14.10 -28.62
N PHE A 257 -36.17 -14.72 -27.50
CA PHE A 257 -36.95 -15.78 -26.81
C PHE A 257 -38.23 -15.27 -26.15
N TRP A 258 -38.20 -14.06 -25.62
CA TRP A 258 -39.36 -13.49 -24.92
C TRP A 258 -40.27 -12.63 -25.82
N LYS A 259 -40.02 -12.58 -27.12
CA LYS A 259 -40.75 -11.74 -28.10
C LYS A 259 -42.26 -12.08 -28.11
N ASP A 260 -42.59 -13.36 -28.04
CA ASP A 260 -43.97 -13.87 -28.22
C ASP A 260 -44.63 -14.24 -26.90
N VAL A 261 -43.95 -14.02 -25.77
CA VAL A 261 -44.51 -14.21 -24.41
C VAL A 261 -45.09 -12.88 -23.95
N LYS A 262 -46.43 -12.82 -23.84
CA LYS A 262 -47.19 -11.68 -23.33
C LYS A 262 -47.57 -11.91 -21.86
#